data_35458d92db14b083e270a58d282cb181
#
_entry.id   35458d92db14b083e270a58d282cb181
#
_cell.length_a   1.000
_cell.length_b   1.000
_cell.length_c   1.000
_cell.angle_alpha   90.00
_cell.angle_beta   90.00
_cell.angle_gamma   90.00
#
_symmetry.space_group_name_H-M   'P 1'
#
loop_
_entity.id
_entity.type
_entity.pdbx_description
1 polymer ?
#
loop_
_entity_poly.entity_id
_entity_poly.type
_entity_poly.pdbx_seq_one_letter_code
_entity_poly.pdbx_strand_id
1 'polypeptide(L)'
;MDGLPDAMKLKYKTVWEMPMRHVIDMAADRGAFICQSQSMNLWVEEPNYNILTSMLFYAWNKGLKTGVYYLRRKAKHQPQQFTVEPEKAGAGAGAETAEDEICEFCSS
;
A
#
# COMPACT_ATOMS: atom_id res chain seq x y z
N MET A 1 1.72 -1.20 17.62
CA MET A 1 1.58 -2.55 18.19
C MET A 1 2.48 -2.65 19.41
N ASP A 2 2.01 -2.06 20.48
CA ASP A 2 2.71 -2.08 21.76
C ASP A 2 2.34 -3.39 22.46
N GLY A 3 3.34 -4.08 23.01
CA GLY A 3 3.15 -5.35 23.73
C GLY A 3 3.52 -6.65 23.01
N LEU A 4 3.94 -6.60 21.73
CA LEU A 4 4.43 -7.80 21.05
C LEU A 4 5.94 -7.97 21.27
N PRO A 5 6.42 -9.20 21.57
CA PRO A 5 7.85 -9.51 21.68
C PRO A 5 8.59 -9.17 20.38
N ASP A 6 9.79 -8.65 20.47
CA ASP A 6 10.58 -8.23 19.30
C ASP A 6 10.88 -9.39 18.34
N ALA A 7 11.03 -10.60 18.85
CA ALA A 7 11.18 -11.81 18.04
C ALA A 7 9.95 -12.06 17.12
N MET A 8 8.76 -11.76 17.60
CA MET A 8 7.52 -11.85 16.82
C MET A 8 7.46 -10.75 15.76
N LYS A 9 7.84 -9.51 16.10
CA LYS A 9 7.90 -8.40 15.13
C LYS A 9 8.86 -8.70 14.00
N LEU A 10 10.03 -9.29 14.30
CA LEU A 10 11.01 -9.68 13.29
C LEU A 10 10.50 -10.79 12.36
N LYS A 11 9.68 -11.70 12.88
CA LYS A 11 9.12 -12.80 12.10
C LYS A 11 7.99 -12.35 11.16
N TYR A 12 7.19 -11.38 11.58
CA TYR A 12 6.02 -10.91 10.86
C TYR A 12 6.21 -9.48 10.31
N LYS A 13 7.32 -9.25 9.63
CA LYS A 13 7.59 -7.99 8.94
C LYS A 13 6.55 -7.73 7.84
N THR A 14 6.15 -6.48 7.72
CA THR A 14 5.35 -6.03 6.59
C THR A 14 6.20 -5.93 5.33
N VAL A 15 5.57 -5.89 4.18
CA VAL A 15 6.26 -5.77 2.89
C VAL A 15 7.10 -4.48 2.78
N TRP A 16 6.72 -3.44 3.52
CA TRP A 16 7.46 -2.17 3.57
C TRP A 16 8.76 -2.24 4.35
N GLU A 17 8.86 -3.19 5.28
CA GLU A 17 10.05 -3.43 6.11
C GLU A 17 10.99 -4.47 5.50
N MET A 18 10.56 -5.14 4.43
CA MET A 18 11.35 -6.15 3.74
C MET A 18 12.15 -5.54 2.59
N PRO A 19 13.44 -5.86 2.45
CA PRO A 19 14.19 -5.51 1.25
C PRO A 19 13.57 -6.14 0.01
N MET A 20 13.30 -5.34 -1.03
CA MET A 20 12.71 -5.84 -2.27
C MET A 20 13.56 -6.88 -3.00
N ARG A 21 14.86 -6.92 -2.71
CA ARG A 21 15.75 -7.96 -3.17
C ARG A 21 15.23 -9.37 -2.85
N HIS A 22 14.72 -9.59 -1.64
CA HIS A 22 14.17 -10.91 -1.26
C HIS A 22 12.93 -11.27 -2.06
N VAL A 23 12.10 -10.30 -2.41
CA VAL A 23 10.93 -10.53 -3.26
C VAL A 23 11.36 -10.96 -4.67
N ILE A 24 12.39 -10.33 -5.22
CA ILE A 24 12.95 -10.66 -6.52
C ILE A 24 13.62 -12.04 -6.49
N ASP A 25 14.40 -12.34 -5.45
CA ASP A 25 15.06 -13.64 -5.30
C ASP A 25 14.03 -14.78 -5.22
N MET A 26 12.98 -14.63 -4.40
CA MET A 26 11.90 -15.62 -4.33
C MET A 26 11.16 -15.80 -5.67
N ALA A 27 11.01 -14.73 -6.44
CA ALA A 27 10.42 -14.80 -7.76
C ALA A 27 11.32 -15.53 -8.75
N ALA A 28 12.63 -15.32 -8.68
CA ALA A 28 13.62 -16.02 -9.49
C ALA A 28 13.66 -17.52 -9.17
N ASP A 29 13.63 -17.89 -7.89
CA ASP A 29 13.61 -19.29 -7.46
C ASP A 29 12.35 -20.02 -7.96
N ARG A 30 11.18 -19.38 -7.89
CA ARG A 30 9.95 -19.93 -8.46
C ARG A 30 9.98 -20.05 -9.96
N GLY A 31 10.75 -19.21 -10.64
CA GLY A 31 10.86 -19.20 -12.10
C GLY A 31 11.33 -20.53 -12.71
N ALA A 32 12.02 -21.38 -11.94
CA ALA A 32 12.42 -22.71 -12.36
C ALA A 32 11.23 -23.69 -12.51
N PHE A 33 10.12 -23.41 -11.83
CA PHE A 33 8.95 -24.30 -11.73
C PHE A 33 7.70 -23.78 -12.45
N ILE A 34 7.71 -22.52 -12.88
CA ILE A 34 6.61 -21.91 -13.60
C ILE A 34 7.06 -21.48 -15.00
N CYS A 35 6.19 -21.70 -15.98
CA CYS A 35 6.55 -21.55 -17.39
C CYS A 35 6.42 -20.12 -17.93
N GLN A 36 5.84 -19.18 -17.19
CA GLN A 36 5.60 -17.83 -17.70
C GLN A 36 5.89 -16.74 -16.67
N SER A 37 5.68 -15.50 -17.09
CA SER A 37 5.85 -14.33 -16.27
C SER A 37 4.99 -14.35 -15.02
N GLN A 38 5.56 -13.88 -13.93
CA GLN A 38 4.91 -13.76 -12.64
C GLN A 38 4.36 -12.34 -12.44
N SER A 39 3.20 -12.24 -11.79
CA SER A 39 2.67 -10.96 -11.33
C SER A 39 3.42 -10.51 -10.08
N MET A 40 4.65 -10.05 -10.25
CA MET A 40 5.49 -9.59 -9.16
C MET A 40 5.25 -8.10 -8.89
N ASN A 41 4.88 -7.76 -7.66
CA ASN A 41 4.73 -6.39 -7.22
C ASN A 41 5.95 -5.97 -6.39
N LEU A 42 6.42 -4.76 -6.61
CA LEU A 42 7.49 -4.15 -5.83
C LEU A 42 6.92 -2.97 -5.02
N TRP A 43 7.43 -2.81 -3.81
CA TRP A 43 7.00 -1.78 -2.87
C TRP A 43 8.19 -0.88 -2.53
N VAL A 44 8.06 0.41 -2.80
CA VAL A 44 9.10 1.40 -2.55
C VAL A 44 8.45 2.61 -1.89
N GLU A 45 8.98 3.03 -0.74
CA GLU A 45 8.44 4.20 -0.04
C GLU A 45 8.65 5.48 -0.86
N GLU A 46 9.88 5.70 -1.31
CA GLU A 46 10.26 6.84 -2.14
C GLU A 46 10.98 6.37 -3.41
N PRO A 47 10.24 6.15 -4.49
CA PRO A 47 10.83 5.69 -5.74
C PRO A 47 11.67 6.80 -6.39
N ASN A 48 12.89 6.45 -6.78
CA ASN A 48 13.73 7.26 -7.63
C ASN A 48 14.29 6.42 -8.79
N TYR A 49 14.82 7.08 -9.81
CA TYR A 49 15.35 6.40 -11.00
C TYR A 49 16.43 5.36 -10.67
N ASN A 50 17.33 5.68 -9.76
CA ASN A 50 18.44 4.78 -9.40
C ASN A 50 17.92 3.50 -8.74
N ILE A 51 16.99 3.61 -7.81
CA ILE A 51 16.36 2.47 -7.13
C ILE A 51 15.62 1.60 -8.15
N LEU A 52 14.79 2.22 -9.01
CA LEU A 52 14.02 1.49 -10.02
C LEU A 52 14.93 0.78 -11.01
N THR A 53 15.92 1.48 -11.54
CA THR A 53 16.90 0.91 -12.46
C THR A 53 17.64 -0.26 -11.84
N SER A 54 18.14 -0.10 -10.60
CA SER A 54 18.83 -1.16 -9.88
C SER A 54 17.97 -2.41 -9.67
N MET A 55 16.69 -2.24 -9.30
CA MET A 55 15.76 -3.36 -9.12
C MET A 55 15.46 -4.07 -10.45
N LEU A 56 15.24 -3.33 -11.54
CA LEU A 56 14.97 -3.90 -12.85
C LEU A 56 16.18 -4.65 -13.40
N PHE A 57 17.37 -4.09 -13.29
CA PHE A 57 18.61 -4.78 -13.69
C PHE A 57 18.88 -6.00 -12.83
N TYR A 58 18.61 -5.93 -11.53
CA TYR A 58 18.75 -7.08 -10.66
C TYR A 58 17.79 -8.21 -11.04
N ALA A 59 16.52 -7.90 -11.29
CA ALA A 59 15.53 -8.85 -11.75
C ALA A 59 15.91 -9.49 -13.10
N TRP A 60 16.42 -8.69 -14.04
CA TRP A 60 16.91 -9.17 -15.32
C TRP A 60 18.12 -10.09 -15.17
N ASN A 61 19.11 -9.73 -14.34
CA ASN A 61 20.28 -10.56 -14.07
C ASN A 61 19.91 -11.89 -13.40
N LYS A 62 18.82 -11.92 -12.64
CA LYS A 62 18.28 -13.15 -12.03
C LYS A 62 17.48 -14.01 -13.01
N GLY A 63 17.32 -13.57 -14.25
CA GLY A 63 16.63 -14.33 -15.30
C GLY A 63 15.12 -14.24 -15.28
N LEU A 64 14.54 -13.22 -14.61
CA LEU A 64 13.10 -13.00 -14.64
C LEU A 64 12.65 -12.54 -16.04
N LYS A 65 11.59 -13.14 -16.55
CA LYS A 65 11.01 -12.81 -17.86
C LYS A 65 10.29 -11.47 -17.86
N THR A 66 9.67 -11.11 -16.74
CA THR A 66 9.04 -9.80 -16.50
C THR A 66 9.59 -9.21 -15.20
N GLY A 67 10.03 -7.96 -15.27
CA GLY A 67 10.70 -7.32 -14.15
C GLY A 67 9.74 -6.89 -13.02
N VAL A 68 8.55 -6.39 -13.38
CA VAL A 68 7.57 -5.89 -12.41
C VAL A 68 6.19 -5.84 -13.04
N TYR A 69 5.17 -6.15 -12.25
CA TYR A 69 3.76 -5.98 -12.63
C TYR A 69 3.23 -4.64 -12.09
N TYR A 70 3.28 -4.44 -10.77
CA TYR A 70 2.99 -3.15 -10.15
C TYR A 70 4.16 -2.66 -9.31
N LEU A 71 4.45 -1.37 -9.46
CA LEU A 71 5.26 -0.63 -8.51
C LEU A 71 4.32 0.12 -7.56
N ARG A 72 4.37 -0.23 -6.28
CA ARG A 72 3.54 0.39 -5.25
C ARG A 72 4.37 1.36 -4.42
N ARG A 73 3.83 2.55 -4.25
CA ARG A 73 4.41 3.58 -3.41
C ARG A 73 3.60 3.73 -2.13
N LYS A 74 4.27 4.02 -1.03
CA LYS A 74 3.59 4.35 0.22
C LYS A 74 2.86 5.68 0.06
N ALA A 75 1.59 5.74 0.46
CA ALA A 75 0.82 6.98 0.41
C ALA A 75 1.46 8.02 1.34
N LYS A 76 1.67 9.24 0.85
CA LYS A 76 2.23 10.34 1.67
C LYS A 76 1.26 10.81 2.74
N HIS A 77 -0.03 10.66 2.51
CA HIS A 77 -1.08 10.99 3.47
C HIS A 77 -1.87 9.73 3.79
N GLN A 78 -2.05 9.46 5.07
CA GLN A 78 -3.03 8.48 5.49
C GLN A 78 -4.41 9.01 5.08
N PRO A 79 -5.27 8.19 4.47
CA PRO A 79 -6.65 8.62 4.25
C PRO A 79 -7.24 8.98 5.60
N GLN A 80 -7.88 10.14 5.69
CA GLN A 80 -8.63 10.51 6.89
C GLN A 80 -9.66 9.40 7.13
N GLN A 81 -9.49 8.69 8.22
CA GLN A 81 -10.54 7.80 8.69
C GLN A 81 -11.64 8.71 9.21
N PHE A 82 -12.70 8.86 8.44
CA PHE A 82 -13.94 9.39 8.97
C PHE A 82 -14.47 8.33 9.95
N THR A 83 -14.07 8.45 11.19
CA THR A 83 -14.73 7.74 12.29
C THR A 83 -16.06 8.43 12.43
N VAL A 84 -17.11 7.82 11.91
CA VAL A 84 -18.47 8.19 12.27
C VAL A 84 -18.58 7.84 13.76
N GLU A 85 -18.46 8.83 14.62
CA GLU A 85 -18.79 8.64 16.03
C GLU A 85 -20.24 8.19 16.09
N PRO A 86 -20.57 7.06 16.77
CA PRO A 86 -21.95 6.68 16.94
C PRO A 86 -22.62 7.78 17.77
N GLU A 87 -23.60 8.46 17.17
CA GLU A 87 -24.46 9.41 17.88
C GLU A 87 -24.96 8.76 19.15
N LYS A 88 -24.51 9.29 20.28
CA LYS A 88 -25.12 8.98 21.57
C LYS A 88 -26.56 9.46 21.50
N ALA A 89 -27.51 8.53 21.42
CA ALA A 89 -28.92 8.82 21.64
C ALA A 89 -29.08 9.47 23.01
N GLY A 90 -29.24 10.76 23.02
CA GLY A 90 -29.46 11.59 24.21
C GLY A 90 -30.52 12.63 23.90
N ALA A 91 -31.65 12.49 24.55
CA ALA A 91 -32.89 13.22 24.46
C ALA A 91 -32.77 14.75 24.47
N GLY A 92 -33.69 15.43 23.76
CA GLY A 92 -34.11 16.76 24.15
C GLY A 92 -34.24 17.79 23.04
N ALA A 93 -35.44 17.94 22.53
CA ALA A 93 -36.16 19.15 22.12
C ALA A 93 -35.38 20.38 21.61
N GLY A 94 -35.78 20.85 20.44
CA GLY A 94 -35.51 22.19 19.98
C GLY A 94 -35.62 22.30 18.47
N ALA A 95 -36.80 22.66 17.97
CA ALA A 95 -37.01 23.06 16.58
C ALA A 95 -36.37 24.41 16.34
N GLU A 96 -35.61 24.52 15.27
CA GLU A 96 -35.54 25.79 14.50
C GLU A 96 -35.04 25.51 13.07
N THR A 97 -35.81 26.07 12.17
CA THR A 97 -35.69 26.10 10.72
C THR A 97 -34.50 26.97 10.28
N ALA A 98 -33.69 26.46 9.35
CA ALA A 98 -32.90 27.31 8.46
C ALA A 98 -32.67 26.55 7.12
N GLU A 99 -33.38 26.97 6.19
CA GLU A 99 -33.18 27.38 4.80
C GLU A 99 -32.07 26.69 4.01
N ASP A 100 -32.52 26.14 2.87
CA ASP A 100 -31.77 25.63 1.73
C ASP A 100 -30.64 26.58 1.27
N GLU A 101 -29.40 26.14 1.39
CA GLU A 101 -28.34 26.62 0.50
C GLU A 101 -27.98 25.50 -0.49
N ILE A 102 -28.45 25.68 -1.69
CA ILE A 102 -28.15 24.87 -2.88
C ILE A 102 -26.66 24.99 -3.18
N CYS A 103 -25.99 23.89 -3.13
CA CYS A 103 -24.58 23.78 -3.52
C CYS A 103 -24.44 23.94 -5.04
N GLU A 104 -23.99 25.10 -5.50
CA GLU A 104 -23.76 25.48 -6.91
C GLU A 104 -22.54 24.80 -7.57
N PHE A 105 -21.92 23.78 -6.97
CA PHE A 105 -20.67 23.21 -7.46
C PHE A 105 -20.81 21.85 -8.19
N CYS A 106 -22.03 21.42 -8.51
CA CYS A 106 -22.28 20.17 -9.23
C CYS A 106 -22.95 20.37 -10.61
N SER A 107 -22.50 21.39 -11.37
CA SER A 107 -22.96 21.55 -12.77
C SER A 107 -21.82 22.10 -13.62
N SER A 108 -20.94 21.25 -14.08
CA SER A 108 -20.20 21.39 -15.34
C SER A 108 -19.56 20.05 -15.71
#